data_c57931fcbb9d278416564e6ccbbef1b9
#
_entry.id   c57931fcbb9d278416564e6ccbbef1b9
#
_cell.length_a   1.000
_cell.length_b   1.000
_cell.length_c   1.000
_cell.angle_alpha   90.00
_cell.angle_beta   90.00
_cell.angle_gamma   90.00
#
_symmetry.space_group_name_H-M   'P 1'
#
loop_
_entity.id
_entity.type
_entity.pdbx_description
1 polymer ?
#
loop_
_entity_poly.entity_id
_entity_poly.type
_entity_poly.pdbx_seq_one_letter_code
_entity_poly.pdbx_strand_id
1 'polypeptide(L)'
;MKAKFFSLLFVLLTFSLLQSAKALVMDELYTVELPVSDQTTDLRLRTFEAAFELVLTKVSGSNEARKNPAIIRQGKNSSRYVKQFSYEDRPGVDVEGGAVQLLYLKVNFDQRLIEQLLRKHNFPVWGRERPSSLLLINSQFGDVIQIVTSDSAPKVVELLYAAALKMGVPMLLPLMDLEDISLVDVSNVTLRDFKVINDMAIRYGPDAVVVGELVEIDSENWAGDWEVRFTGQIFKWQYKAATQDAVIEELIAHLARVLALEYALEYDQSNEQELLLKVSSMLDINHLISVRQYLRSLNVVESVRVALISKEEVTFYLKLRNSAEDLQRLIDIGNVLEQQSLPQVNLQFDGDVVISYDFIGRGISN
;
A
#
# COMPACT_ATOMS: atom_id res chain seq x y z
N MET A 1 -37.75 2.83 -35.36
CA MET A 1 -37.57 3.07 -33.89
C MET A 1 -36.76 2.02 -33.19
N LYS A 2 -36.85 0.72 -33.49
CA LYS A 2 -36.11 -0.37 -32.81
C LYS A 2 -34.59 -0.33 -33.01
N ALA A 3 -34.09 0.11 -34.19
CA ALA A 3 -32.64 0.16 -34.44
C ALA A 3 -31.90 1.27 -33.68
N LYS A 4 -32.54 2.41 -33.41
CA LYS A 4 -31.94 3.50 -32.60
C LYS A 4 -31.88 3.18 -31.12
N PHE A 5 -32.79 2.35 -30.62
CA PHE A 5 -32.78 1.89 -29.21
C PHE A 5 -31.67 0.88 -28.97
N PHE A 6 -31.33 0.04 -29.93
CA PHE A 6 -30.26 -0.93 -29.84
C PHE A 6 -28.88 -0.27 -29.88
N SER A 7 -28.70 0.79 -30.67
CA SER A 7 -27.47 1.58 -30.75
C SER A 7 -27.21 2.37 -29.45
N LEU A 8 -28.27 2.89 -28.80
CA LEU A 8 -28.15 3.61 -27.53
C LEU A 8 -27.80 2.65 -26.37
N LEU A 9 -28.34 1.42 -26.38
CA LEU A 9 -28.04 0.39 -25.40
C LEU A 9 -26.59 -0.10 -25.52
N PHE A 10 -26.05 -0.19 -26.73
CA PHE A 10 -24.66 -0.59 -26.99
C PHE A 10 -23.65 0.48 -26.54
N VAL A 11 -23.96 1.77 -26.71
CA VAL A 11 -23.14 2.90 -26.24
C VAL A 11 -23.15 2.98 -24.70
N LEU A 12 -24.28 2.66 -24.04
CA LEU A 12 -24.34 2.60 -22.58
C LEU A 12 -23.54 1.41 -22.01
N LEU A 13 -23.44 0.30 -22.74
CA LEU A 13 -22.69 -0.90 -22.27
C LEU A 13 -21.17 -0.71 -22.37
N THR A 14 -20.69 0.13 -23.29
CA THR A 14 -19.24 0.38 -23.46
C THR A 14 -18.67 1.39 -22.45
N PHE A 15 -19.53 2.16 -21.77
CA PHE A 15 -19.10 3.16 -20.79
C PHE A 15 -18.85 2.58 -19.39
N SER A 16 -19.20 1.31 -19.16
CA SER A 16 -19.08 0.65 -17.83
C SER A 16 -17.74 -0.05 -17.58
N LEU A 17 -16.79 -0.01 -18.50
CA LEU A 17 -15.55 -0.80 -18.41
C LEU A 17 -14.27 -0.02 -18.03
N LEU A 18 -14.41 1.28 -17.72
CA LEU A 18 -13.29 2.05 -17.17
C LEU A 18 -13.27 1.92 -15.63
N GLN A 19 -13.05 0.71 -15.13
CA GLN A 19 -12.64 0.53 -13.73
C GLN A 19 -11.14 0.77 -13.65
N SER A 20 -10.75 2.01 -13.39
CA SER A 20 -9.36 2.32 -13.01
C SER A 20 -9.02 1.51 -11.76
N ALA A 21 -7.92 0.76 -11.79
CA ALA A 21 -7.36 0.15 -10.60
C ALA A 21 -7.11 1.26 -9.57
N LYS A 22 -7.58 1.03 -8.35
CA LYS A 22 -7.51 2.04 -7.27
C LYS A 22 -6.28 1.73 -6.43
N ALA A 23 -5.50 2.75 -6.09
CA ALA A 23 -4.56 2.64 -4.99
C ALA A 23 -5.31 2.15 -3.74
N LEU A 24 -4.77 1.13 -3.10
CA LEU A 24 -5.38 0.53 -1.93
C LEU A 24 -4.98 1.35 -0.71
N VAL A 25 -5.94 2.09 -0.12
CA VAL A 25 -5.73 2.72 1.19
C VAL A 25 -5.57 1.61 2.22
N MET A 26 -4.43 1.58 2.90
CA MET A 26 -4.14 0.58 3.94
C MET A 26 -4.81 0.99 5.26
N ASP A 27 -6.13 0.74 5.37
CA ASP A 27 -6.90 1.10 6.58
C ASP A 27 -6.36 0.42 7.84
N GLU A 28 -5.78 -0.77 7.72
CA GLU A 28 -5.23 -1.56 8.82
C GLU A 28 -3.70 -1.43 8.98
N LEU A 29 -3.10 -0.31 8.55
CA LEU A 29 -1.65 -0.10 8.65
C LEU A 29 -1.12 -0.26 10.08
N TYR A 30 -1.86 0.25 11.06
CA TYR A 30 -1.50 0.20 12.49
C TYR A 30 -2.10 -1.01 13.22
N THR A 31 -2.64 -1.97 12.49
CA THR A 31 -3.21 -3.20 13.03
C THR A 31 -2.32 -4.39 12.69
N VAL A 32 -2.10 -5.26 13.67
CA VAL A 32 -1.36 -6.52 13.54
C VAL A 32 -2.18 -7.63 14.14
N GLU A 33 -2.25 -8.75 13.46
CA GLU A 33 -2.94 -9.96 13.91
C GLU A 33 -1.94 -11.09 14.05
N LEU A 34 -1.96 -11.75 15.21
CA LEU A 34 -1.07 -12.87 15.50
C LEU A 34 -1.85 -14.03 16.12
N PRO A 35 -1.55 -15.28 15.73
CA PRO A 35 -2.13 -16.45 16.37
C PRO A 35 -1.67 -16.55 17.82
N VAL A 36 -2.59 -16.97 18.70
CA VAL A 36 -2.32 -17.21 20.11
C VAL A 36 -2.96 -18.51 20.57
N SER A 37 -2.37 -19.18 21.57
CA SER A 37 -2.93 -20.43 22.12
C SER A 37 -4.06 -20.20 23.13
N ASP A 38 -4.05 -19.05 23.81
CA ASP A 38 -5.01 -18.72 24.86
C ASP A 38 -5.11 -17.19 25.04
N GLN A 39 -5.98 -16.77 26.00
CA GLN A 39 -6.23 -15.37 26.30
C GLN A 39 -5.56 -14.91 27.62
N THR A 40 -4.54 -15.61 28.08
CA THR A 40 -3.83 -15.25 29.32
C THR A 40 -3.14 -13.89 29.19
N THR A 41 -3.02 -13.18 30.31
CA THR A 41 -2.39 -11.85 30.32
C THR A 41 -0.91 -11.92 29.91
N ASP A 42 -0.20 -12.96 30.32
CA ASP A 42 1.20 -13.12 30.03
C ASP A 42 1.44 -13.34 28.52
N LEU A 43 0.68 -14.24 27.90
CA LEU A 43 0.77 -14.44 26.43
C LEU A 43 0.37 -13.17 25.68
N ARG A 44 -0.68 -12.49 26.11
CA ARG A 44 -1.11 -11.22 25.49
C ARG A 44 -0.01 -10.17 25.52
N LEU A 45 0.70 -9.98 26.62
CA LEU A 45 1.78 -9.00 26.73
C LEU A 45 2.97 -9.34 25.83
N ARG A 46 3.33 -10.62 25.74
CA ARG A 46 4.37 -11.08 24.79
C ARG A 46 3.93 -10.89 23.34
N THR A 47 2.66 -11.16 23.05
CA THR A 47 2.10 -10.92 21.68
C THR A 47 2.05 -9.44 21.34
N PHE A 48 1.78 -8.54 22.31
CA PHE A 48 1.89 -7.08 22.08
C PHE A 48 3.32 -6.66 21.72
N GLU A 49 4.35 -7.26 22.34
CA GLU A 49 5.75 -6.98 22.01
C GLU A 49 6.07 -7.42 20.56
N ALA A 50 5.67 -8.64 20.18
CA ALA A 50 5.85 -9.14 18.82
C ALA A 50 5.07 -8.30 17.79
N ALA A 51 3.82 -7.95 18.10
CA ALA A 51 3.00 -7.10 17.22
C ALA A 51 3.58 -5.69 17.09
N PHE A 52 4.18 -5.15 18.15
CA PHE A 52 4.85 -3.85 18.14
C PHE A 52 6.03 -3.82 17.15
N GLU A 53 6.87 -4.87 17.13
CA GLU A 53 7.96 -4.98 16.14
C GLU A 53 7.42 -5.01 14.71
N LEU A 54 6.33 -5.74 14.46
CA LEU A 54 5.72 -5.84 13.14
C LEU A 54 5.11 -4.51 12.68
N VAL A 55 4.41 -3.78 13.55
CA VAL A 55 3.85 -2.47 13.17
C VAL A 55 4.95 -1.45 12.88
N LEU A 56 6.06 -1.49 13.59
CA LEU A 56 7.21 -0.62 13.29
C LEU A 56 7.79 -0.91 11.91
N THR A 57 7.96 -2.20 11.56
CA THR A 57 8.39 -2.62 10.22
C THR A 57 7.42 -2.14 9.15
N LYS A 58 6.13 -2.36 9.37
CA LYS A 58 5.06 -1.95 8.45
C LYS A 58 5.05 -0.43 8.23
N VAL A 59 5.15 0.37 9.30
CA VAL A 59 5.07 1.83 9.24
C VAL A 59 6.39 2.48 8.78
N SER A 60 7.55 1.88 9.01
CA SER A 60 8.82 2.41 8.51
C SER A 60 9.20 1.92 7.11
N GLY A 61 8.52 0.88 6.60
CA GLY A 61 8.88 0.21 5.35
C GLY A 61 10.21 -0.58 5.45
N SER A 62 10.76 -0.76 6.65
CA SER A 62 12.08 -1.35 6.86
C SER A 62 12.16 -2.12 8.18
N ASN A 63 13.01 -3.14 8.21
CA ASN A 63 13.32 -3.89 9.44
C ASN A 63 14.28 -3.16 10.38
N GLU A 64 14.83 -2.00 10.00
CA GLU A 64 15.89 -1.33 10.75
C GLU A 64 15.38 -0.70 12.05
N ALA A 65 14.15 -0.16 12.04
CA ALA A 65 13.56 0.42 13.24
C ALA A 65 13.48 -0.58 14.41
N ARG A 66 13.06 -1.82 14.14
CA ARG A 66 12.95 -2.87 15.18
C ARG A 66 14.29 -3.36 15.71
N LYS A 67 15.41 -3.09 15.03
CA LYS A 67 16.77 -3.43 15.47
C LYS A 67 17.38 -2.34 16.35
N ASN A 68 16.79 -1.15 16.42
CA ASN A 68 17.32 -0.04 17.20
C ASN A 68 17.21 -0.32 18.71
N PRO A 69 18.30 -0.28 19.49
CA PRO A 69 18.29 -0.63 20.92
C PRO A 69 17.37 0.25 21.77
N ALA A 70 17.18 1.52 21.39
CA ALA A 70 16.28 2.42 22.10
C ALA A 70 14.80 2.05 21.85
N ILE A 71 14.47 1.64 20.65
CA ILE A 71 13.13 1.17 20.27
C ILE A 71 12.82 -0.19 20.88
N ILE A 72 13.78 -1.13 20.88
CA ILE A 72 13.67 -2.45 21.54
C ILE A 72 13.31 -2.28 23.03
N ARG A 73 13.97 -1.34 23.73
CA ARG A 73 13.64 -1.05 25.14
C ARG A 73 12.19 -0.54 25.32
N GLN A 74 11.63 0.16 24.33
CA GLN A 74 10.24 0.59 24.37
C GLN A 74 9.27 -0.58 24.15
N GLY A 75 9.66 -1.60 23.38
CA GLY A 75 8.87 -2.81 23.12
C GLY A 75 8.47 -3.55 24.39
N LYS A 76 9.32 -3.56 25.44
CA LYS A 76 8.99 -4.13 26.76
C LYS A 76 7.77 -3.49 27.43
N ASN A 77 7.40 -2.28 27.03
CA ASN A 77 6.21 -1.57 27.48
C ASN A 77 5.26 -1.28 26.29
N SER A 78 5.19 -2.19 25.34
CA SER A 78 4.42 -2.06 24.09
C SER A 78 2.93 -1.78 24.32
N SER A 79 2.36 -2.25 25.43
CA SER A 79 0.97 -1.99 25.82
C SER A 79 0.59 -0.51 25.86
N ARG A 80 1.54 0.39 26.12
CA ARG A 80 1.31 1.85 26.10
C ARG A 80 1.02 2.42 24.72
N TYR A 81 1.40 1.69 23.67
CA TYR A 81 1.17 2.05 22.28
C TYR A 81 -0.10 1.41 21.73
N VAL A 82 -0.69 0.44 22.45
CA VAL A 82 -1.92 -0.23 22.05
C VAL A 82 -3.10 0.68 22.31
N LYS A 83 -3.88 0.97 21.26
CA LYS A 83 -5.13 1.72 21.34
C LYS A 83 -6.30 0.80 21.70
N GLN A 84 -6.32 -0.39 21.08
CA GLN A 84 -7.39 -1.37 21.24
C GLN A 84 -6.86 -2.75 20.87
N PHE A 85 -7.46 -3.81 21.43
CA PHE A 85 -7.23 -5.18 20.99
C PHE A 85 -8.52 -5.99 21.05
N SER A 86 -8.60 -7.06 20.27
CA SER A 86 -9.68 -8.04 20.29
C SER A 86 -9.14 -9.44 20.02
N TYR A 87 -9.91 -10.45 20.44
CA TYR A 87 -9.67 -11.83 20.09
C TYR A 87 -10.67 -12.27 19.04
N GLU A 88 -10.22 -13.01 18.04
CA GLU A 88 -11.03 -13.50 16.94
C GLU A 88 -10.75 -14.97 16.70
N ASP A 89 -11.82 -15.78 16.68
CA ASP A 89 -11.73 -17.18 16.27
C ASP A 89 -11.90 -17.30 14.74
N ARG A 90 -10.98 -18.01 14.09
CA ARG A 90 -11.03 -18.25 12.65
C ARG A 90 -10.95 -19.74 12.34
N PRO A 91 -11.69 -20.21 11.34
CA PRO A 91 -11.53 -21.59 10.87
C PRO A 91 -10.11 -21.79 10.33
N GLY A 92 -9.52 -22.90 10.66
CA GLY A 92 -8.20 -23.32 10.20
C GLY A 92 -8.10 -24.82 10.13
N VAL A 93 -6.91 -25.32 9.80
CA VAL A 93 -6.59 -26.75 9.80
C VAL A 93 -5.40 -27.01 10.72
N ASP A 94 -5.44 -28.11 11.45
CA ASP A 94 -4.31 -28.56 12.26
C ASP A 94 -3.24 -29.26 11.39
N VAL A 95 -2.18 -29.68 12.04
CA VAL A 95 -1.06 -30.39 11.37
C VAL A 95 -1.44 -31.74 10.76
N GLU A 96 -2.58 -32.31 11.15
CA GLU A 96 -3.13 -33.58 10.66
C GLU A 96 -4.20 -33.35 9.58
N GLY A 97 -4.52 -32.08 9.24
CA GLY A 97 -5.54 -31.68 8.27
C GLY A 97 -6.96 -31.62 8.85
N GLY A 98 -7.12 -31.71 10.16
CA GLY A 98 -8.40 -31.57 10.87
C GLY A 98 -8.87 -30.13 10.94
N ALA A 99 -10.19 -29.89 10.80
CA ALA A 99 -10.76 -28.57 10.97
C ALA A 99 -10.67 -28.13 12.45
N VAL A 100 -10.02 -26.99 12.71
CA VAL A 100 -9.87 -26.41 14.04
C VAL A 100 -10.24 -24.93 14.04
N GLN A 101 -10.55 -24.40 15.24
CA GLN A 101 -10.65 -22.96 15.43
C GLN A 101 -9.31 -22.43 15.93
N LEU A 102 -8.74 -21.50 15.15
CA LEU A 102 -7.51 -20.81 15.51
C LEU A 102 -7.86 -19.48 16.15
N LEU A 103 -7.30 -19.23 17.34
CA LEU A 103 -7.49 -17.98 18.06
C LEU A 103 -6.43 -16.97 17.60
N TYR A 104 -6.88 -15.79 17.20
CA TYR A 104 -6.01 -14.67 16.84
C TYR A 104 -6.18 -13.51 17.81
N LEU A 105 -5.08 -12.85 18.14
CA LEU A 105 -5.10 -11.57 18.84
C LEU A 105 -4.86 -10.46 17.81
N LYS A 106 -5.89 -9.63 17.60
CA LYS A 106 -5.86 -8.43 16.77
C LYS A 106 -5.49 -7.24 17.64
N VAL A 107 -4.37 -6.57 17.32
CA VAL A 107 -3.83 -5.45 18.09
C VAL A 107 -3.82 -4.20 17.22
N ASN A 108 -4.55 -3.17 17.62
CA ASN A 108 -4.55 -1.87 16.98
C ASN A 108 -3.71 -0.89 17.79
N PHE A 109 -2.68 -0.31 17.17
CA PHE A 109 -1.78 0.65 17.80
C PHE A 109 -2.21 2.09 17.60
N ASP A 110 -1.85 2.98 18.53
CA ASP A 110 -2.04 4.42 18.38
C ASP A 110 -1.06 4.96 17.33
N GLN A 111 -1.61 5.38 16.19
CA GLN A 111 -0.85 5.92 15.06
C GLN A 111 0.13 7.01 15.50
N ARG A 112 -0.33 7.99 16.31
CA ARG A 112 0.50 9.14 16.71
C ARG A 112 1.69 8.69 17.55
N LEU A 113 1.48 7.74 18.47
CA LEU A 113 2.55 7.24 19.34
C LEU A 113 3.59 6.44 18.56
N ILE A 114 3.17 5.61 17.60
CA ILE A 114 4.08 4.85 16.72
C ILE A 114 4.89 5.80 15.85
N GLU A 115 4.25 6.75 15.16
CA GLU A 115 4.92 7.71 14.31
C GLU A 115 5.87 8.64 15.09
N GLN A 116 5.45 9.12 16.27
CA GLN A 116 6.32 9.91 17.14
C GLN A 116 7.57 9.15 17.58
N LEU A 117 7.41 7.86 17.86
CA LEU A 117 8.56 7.00 18.22
C LEU A 117 9.54 6.88 17.07
N LEU A 118 9.05 6.61 15.85
CA LEU A 118 9.89 6.51 14.66
C LEU A 118 10.63 7.83 14.38
N ARG A 119 9.93 8.95 14.34
CA ARG A 119 10.51 10.28 14.12
C ARG A 119 11.54 10.63 15.18
N LYS A 120 11.27 10.36 16.47
CA LYS A 120 12.20 10.61 17.57
C LYS A 120 13.54 9.91 17.39
N HIS A 121 13.56 8.79 16.68
CA HIS A 121 14.75 7.99 16.42
C HIS A 121 15.26 8.09 14.98
N ASN A 122 14.80 9.12 14.24
CA ASN A 122 15.17 9.40 12.85
C ASN A 122 14.89 8.22 11.89
N PHE A 123 13.77 7.54 12.10
CA PHE A 123 13.26 6.56 11.15
C PHE A 123 12.16 7.19 10.29
N PRO A 124 12.12 6.86 9.00
CA PRO A 124 11.07 7.34 8.12
C PRO A 124 9.70 6.82 8.54
N VAL A 125 8.66 7.57 8.17
CA VAL A 125 7.26 7.16 8.35
C VAL A 125 6.63 7.00 6.96
N TRP A 126 6.29 5.76 6.61
CA TRP A 126 5.53 5.42 5.43
C TRP A 126 4.05 5.32 5.79
N GLY A 127 3.30 6.33 5.37
CA GLY A 127 1.88 6.49 5.72
C GLY A 127 0.94 5.48 5.05
N ARG A 128 -0.35 5.81 5.05
CA ARG A 128 -1.42 4.95 4.50
C ARG A 128 -1.49 4.98 2.98
N GLU A 129 -1.14 6.10 2.37
CA GLU A 129 -1.05 6.23 0.92
C GLU A 129 0.18 5.47 0.45
N ARG A 130 -0.04 4.38 -0.27
CA ARG A 130 1.01 3.47 -0.70
C ARG A 130 0.82 3.08 -2.14
N PRO A 131 1.90 3.13 -2.94
CA PRO A 131 1.83 2.73 -4.33
C PRO A 131 1.45 1.25 -4.46
N SER A 132 0.57 0.96 -5.39
CA SER A 132 0.15 -0.39 -5.74
C SER A 132 1.19 -1.06 -6.64
N SER A 133 1.38 -2.36 -6.49
CA SER A 133 2.36 -3.12 -7.27
C SER A 133 1.70 -4.31 -7.98
N LEU A 134 1.80 -4.37 -9.30
CA LEU A 134 1.42 -5.54 -10.08
C LEU A 134 2.59 -6.54 -10.10
N LEU A 135 2.36 -7.78 -9.67
CA LEU A 135 3.35 -8.84 -9.64
C LEU A 135 3.09 -9.83 -10.79
N LEU A 136 3.97 -9.84 -11.77
CA LEU A 136 4.02 -10.81 -12.85
C LEU A 136 5.15 -11.80 -12.60
N ILE A 137 4.84 -12.91 -11.96
CA ILE A 137 5.80 -13.90 -11.48
C ILE A 137 5.58 -15.22 -12.20
N ASN A 138 6.60 -15.75 -12.85
CA ASN A 138 6.64 -17.14 -13.23
C ASN A 138 7.04 -17.98 -12.02
N SER A 139 6.25 -19.00 -11.68
CA SER A 139 6.65 -20.03 -10.73
C SER A 139 7.02 -21.30 -11.46
N GLN A 140 8.21 -21.85 -11.16
CA GLN A 140 8.69 -23.09 -11.72
C GLN A 140 8.81 -24.16 -10.63
N PHE A 141 8.06 -25.25 -10.81
CA PHE A 141 8.09 -26.46 -9.98
C PHE A 141 8.41 -27.67 -10.88
N GLY A 142 9.64 -28.15 -10.79
CA GLY A 142 10.12 -29.17 -11.73
C GLY A 142 10.06 -28.65 -13.17
N ASP A 143 9.36 -29.37 -14.04
CA ASP A 143 9.22 -29.02 -15.47
C ASP A 143 8.02 -28.08 -15.75
N VAL A 144 7.22 -27.75 -14.74
CA VAL A 144 6.01 -26.91 -14.90
C VAL A 144 6.36 -25.46 -14.62
N ILE A 145 6.16 -24.58 -15.62
CA ILE A 145 6.29 -23.15 -15.47
C ILE A 145 4.92 -22.51 -15.72
N GLN A 146 4.49 -21.65 -14.80
CA GLN A 146 3.22 -20.93 -14.93
C GLN A 146 3.30 -19.53 -14.33
N ILE A 147 2.50 -18.60 -14.88
CA ILE A 147 2.32 -17.28 -14.27
C ILE A 147 1.48 -17.44 -12.99
N VAL A 148 1.91 -16.82 -11.91
CA VAL A 148 1.18 -16.79 -10.65
C VAL A 148 -0.02 -15.85 -10.80
N THR A 149 -1.22 -16.41 -10.59
CA THR A 149 -2.49 -15.67 -10.60
C THR A 149 -3.18 -15.83 -9.25
N SER A 150 -4.25 -15.08 -9.01
CA SER A 150 -5.06 -15.24 -7.79
C SER A 150 -5.58 -16.67 -7.58
N ASP A 151 -5.79 -17.42 -8.66
CA ASP A 151 -6.39 -18.75 -8.65
C ASP A 151 -5.38 -19.90 -8.88
N SER A 152 -4.13 -19.55 -9.22
CA SER A 152 -3.05 -20.53 -9.46
C SER A 152 -2.12 -20.63 -8.25
N ALA A 153 -1.44 -21.78 -8.11
CA ALA A 153 -0.43 -22.01 -7.08
C ALA A 153 -0.84 -21.49 -5.68
N PRO A 154 -1.91 -22.03 -5.06
CA PRO A 154 -2.54 -21.45 -3.85
C PRO A 154 -1.55 -21.14 -2.73
N LYS A 155 -0.53 -22.00 -2.52
CA LYS A 155 0.50 -21.78 -1.50
C LYS A 155 1.36 -20.54 -1.79
N VAL A 156 1.77 -20.33 -3.06
CA VAL A 156 2.55 -19.13 -3.46
C VAL A 156 1.75 -17.87 -3.22
N VAL A 157 0.48 -17.89 -3.61
CA VAL A 157 -0.45 -16.78 -3.45
C VAL A 157 -0.65 -16.44 -1.97
N GLU A 158 -0.88 -17.44 -1.13
CA GLU A 158 -1.00 -17.26 0.33
C GLU A 158 0.26 -16.62 0.92
N LEU A 159 1.45 -17.12 0.56
CA LEU A 159 2.73 -16.58 1.03
C LEU A 159 2.96 -15.13 0.58
N LEU A 160 2.63 -14.81 -0.69
CA LEU A 160 2.72 -13.46 -1.22
C LEU A 160 1.81 -12.49 -0.45
N TYR A 161 0.54 -12.86 -0.23
CA TYR A 161 -0.39 -12.02 0.53
C TYR A 161 0.01 -11.88 1.99
N ALA A 162 0.49 -12.94 2.64
CA ALA A 162 0.96 -12.88 4.02
C ALA A 162 2.19 -11.96 4.17
N ALA A 163 3.16 -12.07 3.26
CA ALA A 163 4.33 -11.19 3.24
C ALA A 163 3.97 -9.74 2.94
N ALA A 164 3.06 -9.51 1.97
CA ALA A 164 2.57 -8.18 1.61
C ALA A 164 1.83 -7.52 2.77
N LEU A 165 0.97 -8.25 3.47
CA LEU A 165 0.28 -7.76 4.67
C LEU A 165 1.26 -7.42 5.80
N LYS A 166 2.27 -8.27 6.02
CA LYS A 166 3.34 -8.08 7.03
C LYS A 166 4.14 -6.80 6.78
N MET A 167 4.43 -6.49 5.51
CA MET A 167 5.19 -5.30 5.11
C MET A 167 4.29 -4.09 4.80
N GLY A 168 2.99 -4.29 4.71
CA GLY A 168 2.03 -3.26 4.32
C GLY A 168 2.19 -2.81 2.87
N VAL A 169 2.47 -3.72 1.95
CA VAL A 169 2.62 -3.44 0.52
C VAL A 169 1.32 -3.79 -0.20
N PRO A 170 0.64 -2.81 -0.83
CA PRO A 170 -0.48 -3.10 -1.71
C PRO A 170 0.02 -3.87 -2.94
N MET A 171 -0.51 -5.07 -3.18
CA MET A 171 -0.14 -5.86 -4.34
C MET A 171 -1.35 -6.34 -5.13
N LEU A 172 -1.16 -6.49 -6.43
CA LEU A 172 -2.10 -7.03 -7.39
C LEU A 172 -1.46 -8.24 -8.07
N LEU A 173 -2.23 -9.30 -8.24
CA LEU A 173 -1.87 -10.43 -9.10
C LEU A 173 -2.71 -10.35 -10.38
N PRO A 174 -2.18 -10.79 -11.53
CA PRO A 174 -2.94 -10.81 -12.78
C PRO A 174 -4.10 -11.82 -12.68
N LEU A 175 -5.21 -11.51 -13.33
CA LEU A 175 -6.36 -12.41 -13.45
C LEU A 175 -6.09 -13.53 -14.46
N MET A 176 -5.24 -13.25 -15.45
CA MET A 176 -4.96 -14.11 -16.60
C MET A 176 -6.24 -14.59 -17.31
N ASP A 177 -7.19 -13.67 -17.47
CA ASP A 177 -8.36 -13.89 -18.29
C ASP A 177 -8.03 -13.86 -19.80
N LEU A 178 -9.04 -13.95 -20.67
CA LEU A 178 -8.82 -13.99 -22.13
C LEU A 178 -8.09 -12.76 -22.67
N GLU A 179 -8.27 -11.61 -22.04
CA GLU A 179 -7.59 -10.37 -22.44
C GLU A 179 -6.12 -10.42 -22.04
N ASP A 180 -5.81 -10.78 -20.79
CA ASP A 180 -4.43 -10.92 -20.30
C ASP A 180 -3.65 -11.97 -21.10
N ILE A 181 -4.24 -13.16 -21.32
CA ILE A 181 -3.62 -14.26 -22.09
C ILE A 181 -3.35 -13.86 -23.55
N SER A 182 -4.15 -12.94 -24.10
CA SER A 182 -3.92 -12.44 -25.46
C SER A 182 -2.70 -11.50 -25.55
N LEU A 183 -2.30 -10.92 -24.43
CA LEU A 183 -1.20 -9.94 -24.35
C LEU A 183 0.10 -10.58 -23.84
N VAL A 184 0.04 -11.35 -22.74
CA VAL A 184 1.21 -11.83 -22.00
C VAL A 184 1.16 -13.35 -21.81
N ASP A 185 2.30 -13.99 -22.05
CA ASP A 185 2.55 -15.39 -21.74
C ASP A 185 3.80 -15.57 -20.83
N VAL A 186 4.10 -16.82 -20.48
CA VAL A 186 5.28 -17.19 -19.67
C VAL A 186 6.58 -16.65 -20.28
N SER A 187 6.72 -16.67 -21.60
CA SER A 187 7.96 -16.24 -22.28
C SER A 187 8.17 -14.73 -22.18
N ASN A 188 7.11 -13.94 -22.21
CA ASN A 188 7.19 -12.48 -22.03
C ASN A 188 7.69 -12.11 -20.63
N VAL A 189 7.26 -12.86 -19.60
CA VAL A 189 7.74 -12.68 -18.22
C VAL A 189 9.20 -13.09 -18.09
N THR A 190 9.59 -14.28 -18.59
CA THR A 190 10.97 -14.78 -18.56
C THR A 190 11.93 -13.83 -19.30
N LEU A 191 11.56 -13.37 -20.48
CA LEU A 191 12.37 -12.45 -21.28
C LEU A 191 12.30 -10.99 -20.80
N ARG A 192 11.40 -10.70 -19.85
CA ARG A 192 11.14 -9.33 -19.37
C ARG A 192 10.80 -8.38 -20.51
N ASP A 193 9.88 -8.82 -21.39
CA ASP A 193 9.39 -8.00 -22.50
C ASP A 193 8.46 -6.89 -21.99
N PHE A 194 9.06 -5.82 -21.47
CA PHE A 194 8.33 -4.71 -20.88
C PHE A 194 7.48 -3.93 -21.88
N LYS A 195 7.64 -4.10 -23.15
CA LYS A 195 6.72 -3.51 -24.13
C LYS A 195 5.35 -4.15 -23.99
N VAL A 196 5.31 -5.47 -24.00
CA VAL A 196 4.09 -6.27 -23.85
C VAL A 196 3.55 -6.19 -22.43
N ILE A 197 4.42 -6.29 -21.42
CA ILE A 197 4.05 -6.23 -20.01
C ILE A 197 3.41 -4.89 -19.64
N ASN A 198 3.92 -3.77 -20.16
CA ASN A 198 3.33 -2.45 -19.93
C ASN A 198 1.94 -2.32 -20.55
N ASP A 199 1.72 -2.86 -21.77
CA ASP A 199 0.41 -2.84 -22.41
C ASP A 199 -0.63 -3.60 -21.55
N MET A 200 -0.26 -4.72 -20.96
CA MET A 200 -1.10 -5.44 -19.99
C MET A 200 -1.28 -4.64 -18.69
N ALA A 201 -0.19 -4.06 -18.14
CA ALA A 201 -0.22 -3.35 -16.88
C ALA A 201 -1.16 -2.13 -16.90
N ILE A 202 -1.37 -1.48 -18.05
CA ILE A 202 -2.33 -0.36 -18.21
C ILE A 202 -3.71 -0.73 -17.68
N ARG A 203 -4.14 -1.98 -17.87
CA ARG A 203 -5.44 -2.48 -17.42
C ARG A 203 -5.57 -2.49 -15.89
N TYR A 204 -4.47 -2.75 -15.18
CA TYR A 204 -4.43 -2.80 -13.72
C TYR A 204 -4.11 -1.46 -13.07
N GLY A 205 -3.52 -0.53 -13.83
CA GLY A 205 -3.13 0.80 -13.37
C GLY A 205 -2.20 0.80 -12.15
N PRO A 206 -1.19 -0.08 -12.04
CA PRO A 206 -0.30 -0.11 -10.89
C PRO A 206 0.69 1.04 -10.95
N ASP A 207 1.16 1.46 -9.76
CA ASP A 207 2.25 2.44 -9.65
C ASP A 207 3.62 1.78 -9.89
N ALA A 208 3.75 0.49 -9.56
CA ALA A 208 4.96 -0.30 -9.77
C ALA A 208 4.65 -1.63 -10.47
N VAL A 209 5.56 -2.10 -11.31
CA VAL A 209 5.48 -3.42 -11.96
C VAL A 209 6.66 -4.27 -11.53
N VAL A 210 6.37 -5.42 -10.95
CA VAL A 210 7.34 -6.44 -10.53
C VAL A 210 7.29 -7.60 -11.52
N VAL A 211 8.42 -7.96 -12.09
CA VAL A 211 8.53 -9.07 -13.03
C VAL A 211 9.63 -10.02 -12.56
N GLY A 212 9.40 -11.31 -12.61
CA GLY A 212 10.46 -12.24 -12.24
C GLY A 212 10.05 -13.70 -12.16
N GLU A 213 10.97 -14.49 -11.64
CA GLU A 213 10.84 -15.93 -11.57
C GLU A 213 11.11 -16.45 -10.17
N LEU A 214 10.28 -17.37 -9.73
CA LEU A 214 10.42 -18.15 -8.52
C LEU A 214 10.67 -19.62 -8.92
N VAL A 215 11.86 -20.13 -8.62
CA VAL A 215 12.32 -21.42 -9.12
C VAL A 215 12.70 -22.32 -7.95
N GLU A 216 12.17 -23.55 -7.94
CA GLU A 216 12.69 -24.64 -7.13
C GLU A 216 13.93 -25.24 -7.82
N ILE A 217 15.11 -25.01 -7.23
CA ILE A 217 16.36 -25.54 -7.78
C ILE A 217 16.48 -27.03 -7.44
N ASP A 218 16.18 -27.38 -6.21
CA ASP A 218 16.10 -28.72 -5.66
C ASP A 218 15.22 -28.73 -4.39
N SER A 219 15.09 -29.86 -3.74
CA SER A 219 14.21 -30.03 -2.56
C SER A 219 14.57 -29.14 -1.34
N GLU A 220 15.77 -28.57 -1.32
CA GLU A 220 16.28 -27.75 -0.23
C GLU A 220 16.70 -26.35 -0.65
N ASN A 221 16.53 -26.01 -1.92
CA ASN A 221 17.01 -24.73 -2.46
C ASN A 221 16.00 -24.09 -3.42
N TRP A 222 15.69 -22.85 -3.14
CA TRP A 222 14.83 -21.98 -3.94
C TRP A 222 15.58 -20.73 -4.40
N ALA A 223 15.22 -20.22 -5.56
CA ALA A 223 15.76 -18.96 -6.08
C ALA A 223 14.66 -18.03 -6.56
N GLY A 224 14.91 -16.74 -6.44
CA GLY A 224 14.15 -15.67 -7.06
C GLY A 224 15.05 -14.74 -7.86
N ASP A 225 14.57 -14.31 -9.02
CA ASP A 225 15.21 -13.30 -9.87
C ASP A 225 14.15 -12.26 -10.24
N TRP A 226 14.36 -11.02 -9.80
CA TRP A 226 13.35 -9.97 -9.78
C TRP A 226 13.82 -8.71 -10.49
N GLU A 227 12.90 -8.07 -11.20
CA GLU A 227 13.03 -6.70 -11.70
C GLU A 227 11.78 -5.90 -11.30
N VAL A 228 11.99 -4.74 -10.68
CA VAL A 228 10.92 -3.77 -10.36
C VAL A 228 11.13 -2.52 -11.18
N ARG A 229 10.07 -2.06 -11.84
CA ARG A 229 10.00 -0.74 -12.49
C ARG A 229 9.06 0.16 -11.72
N PHE A 230 9.60 1.27 -11.26
CA PHE A 230 8.90 2.20 -10.40
C PHE A 230 9.46 3.62 -10.60
N THR A 231 8.60 4.62 -10.79
CA THR A 231 8.96 6.04 -11.01
C THR A 231 10.06 6.26 -12.07
N GLY A 232 10.04 5.45 -13.13
CA GLY A 232 11.05 5.49 -14.21
C GLY A 232 12.38 4.83 -13.85
N GLN A 233 12.56 4.31 -12.66
CA GLN A 233 13.75 3.60 -12.21
C GLN A 233 13.57 2.08 -12.36
N ILE A 234 14.71 1.37 -12.46
CA ILE A 234 14.75 -0.08 -12.58
C ILE A 234 15.61 -0.64 -11.45
N PHE A 235 15.02 -1.53 -10.66
CA PHE A 235 15.68 -2.23 -9.56
C PHE A 235 15.74 -3.71 -9.88
N LYS A 236 16.92 -4.35 -9.74
CA LYS A 236 17.10 -5.78 -10.00
C LYS A 236 17.85 -6.42 -8.86
N TRP A 237 17.38 -7.61 -8.46
CA TRP A 237 18.09 -8.42 -7.47
C TRP A 237 17.76 -9.90 -7.63
N GLN A 238 18.63 -10.73 -7.07
CA GLN A 238 18.44 -12.16 -6.98
C GLN A 238 18.56 -12.57 -5.51
N TYR A 239 17.84 -13.60 -5.14
CA TYR A 239 17.89 -14.16 -3.80
C TYR A 239 17.76 -15.68 -3.84
N LYS A 240 18.51 -16.37 -2.96
CA LYS A 240 18.43 -17.83 -2.79
C LYS A 240 18.24 -18.16 -1.31
N ALA A 241 17.39 -19.13 -1.05
CA ALA A 241 17.12 -19.61 0.31
C ALA A 241 16.75 -21.10 0.30
N ALA A 242 16.73 -21.70 1.50
CA ALA A 242 16.34 -23.08 1.70
C ALA A 242 14.82 -23.32 1.50
N THR A 243 14.02 -22.27 1.58
CA THR A 243 12.55 -22.39 1.49
C THR A 243 11.96 -21.36 0.54
N GLN A 244 10.85 -21.70 -0.07
CA GLN A 244 10.02 -20.82 -0.89
C GLN A 244 9.59 -19.58 -0.11
N ASP A 245 9.16 -19.76 1.15
CA ASP A 245 8.69 -18.71 2.05
C ASP A 245 9.75 -17.63 2.23
N ALA A 246 11.02 -18.02 2.46
CA ALA A 246 12.12 -17.08 2.64
C ALA A 246 12.42 -16.27 1.38
N VAL A 247 12.27 -16.88 0.17
CA VAL A 247 12.43 -16.17 -1.10
C VAL A 247 11.31 -15.15 -1.32
N ILE A 248 10.07 -15.52 -1.02
CA ILE A 248 8.90 -14.64 -1.14
C ILE A 248 8.95 -13.52 -0.09
N GLU A 249 9.30 -13.83 1.15
CA GLU A 249 9.45 -12.79 2.19
C GLU A 249 10.52 -11.75 1.81
N GLU A 250 11.65 -12.17 1.23
CA GLU A 250 12.68 -11.24 0.77
C GLU A 250 12.24 -10.44 -0.45
N LEU A 251 11.51 -11.04 -1.41
CA LEU A 251 10.90 -10.30 -2.53
C LEU A 251 10.08 -9.12 -2.00
N ILE A 252 9.13 -9.39 -1.12
CA ILE A 252 8.21 -8.37 -0.62
C ILE A 252 8.92 -7.36 0.30
N ALA A 253 9.87 -7.82 1.14
CA ALA A 253 10.65 -6.93 1.98
C ALA A 253 11.54 -5.98 1.15
N HIS A 254 12.11 -6.47 0.04
CA HIS A 254 12.89 -5.63 -0.86
C HIS A 254 12.00 -4.65 -1.64
N LEU A 255 10.86 -5.12 -2.14
CA LEU A 255 9.86 -4.26 -2.78
C LEU A 255 9.41 -3.15 -1.83
N ALA A 256 9.09 -3.48 -0.57
CA ALA A 256 8.73 -2.48 0.44
C ALA A 256 9.83 -1.42 0.62
N ARG A 257 11.10 -1.81 0.65
CA ARG A 257 12.24 -0.87 0.73
C ARG A 257 12.30 0.05 -0.49
N VAL A 258 12.15 -0.50 -1.71
CA VAL A 258 12.15 0.28 -2.96
C VAL A 258 11.03 1.32 -2.97
N LEU A 259 9.81 0.91 -2.60
CA LEU A 259 8.66 1.82 -2.56
C LEU A 259 8.80 2.88 -1.44
N ALA A 260 9.32 2.47 -0.29
CA ALA A 260 9.54 3.36 0.85
C ALA A 260 10.61 4.43 0.57
N LEU A 261 11.61 4.18 -0.29
CA LEU A 261 12.60 5.19 -0.68
C LEU A 261 11.95 6.46 -1.26
N GLU A 262 10.80 6.32 -1.92
CA GLU A 262 10.09 7.45 -2.55
C GLU A 262 9.01 8.05 -1.65
N TYR A 263 8.32 7.22 -0.85
CA TYR A 263 7.10 7.63 -0.14
C TYR A 263 7.19 7.61 1.39
N ALA A 264 8.23 7.03 1.97
CA ALA A 264 8.45 7.12 3.40
C ALA A 264 9.19 8.42 3.73
N LEU A 265 8.56 9.25 4.54
CA LEU A 265 9.06 10.59 4.84
C LEU A 265 9.96 10.58 6.08
N GLU A 266 11.18 11.04 5.92
CA GLU A 266 12.04 11.43 7.04
C GLU A 266 11.58 12.79 7.56
N TYR A 267 11.51 12.93 8.89
CA TYR A 267 11.14 14.19 9.48
C TYR A 267 12.33 15.14 9.50
N ASP A 268 12.18 16.26 8.79
CA ASP A 268 13.18 17.34 8.77
C ASP A 268 12.51 18.67 9.15
N GLN A 269 12.81 19.17 10.33
CA GLN A 269 12.27 20.45 10.82
C GLN A 269 12.61 21.64 9.90
N SER A 270 13.70 21.56 9.13
CA SER A 270 14.10 22.62 8.21
C SER A 270 13.17 22.74 7.00
N ASN A 271 12.38 21.70 6.72
CA ASN A 271 11.47 21.61 5.59
C ASN A 271 10.00 21.83 5.97
N GLU A 272 9.69 22.22 7.22
CA GLU A 272 8.33 22.57 7.61
C GLU A 272 7.82 23.73 6.75
N GLN A 273 6.65 23.54 6.13
CA GLN A 273 6.03 24.52 5.24
C GLN A 273 4.57 24.77 5.62
N GLU A 274 4.10 25.96 5.27
CA GLU A 274 2.70 26.33 5.34
C GLU A 274 2.21 26.68 3.95
N LEU A 275 1.00 26.21 3.58
CA LEU A 275 0.42 26.48 2.28
C LEU A 275 -1.11 26.51 2.31
N LEU A 276 -1.67 27.08 1.25
CA LEU A 276 -3.09 27.03 0.97
C LEU A 276 -3.37 25.94 -0.09
N LEU A 277 -4.24 24.99 0.28
CA LEU A 277 -4.75 23.98 -0.63
C LEU A 277 -6.18 24.34 -1.02
N LYS A 278 -6.41 24.58 -2.28
CA LYS A 278 -7.70 24.88 -2.86
C LYS A 278 -8.30 23.61 -3.45
N VAL A 279 -9.51 23.25 -3.02
CA VAL A 279 -10.21 22.06 -3.51
C VAL A 279 -11.54 22.50 -4.12
N SER A 280 -11.72 22.22 -5.40
CA SER A 280 -12.96 22.47 -6.16
C SER A 280 -13.84 21.22 -6.16
N SER A 281 -15.03 21.33 -6.79
CA SER A 281 -16.03 20.25 -6.83
C SER A 281 -16.60 19.84 -5.48
N MET A 282 -16.59 20.78 -4.51
CA MET A 282 -17.06 20.60 -3.13
C MET A 282 -18.57 20.91 -3.05
N LEU A 283 -19.42 19.91 -3.38
CA LEU A 283 -20.85 20.13 -3.56
C LEU A 283 -21.66 20.14 -2.25
N ASP A 284 -21.16 19.49 -1.20
CA ASP A 284 -21.85 19.41 0.10
C ASP A 284 -20.90 19.31 1.30
N ILE A 285 -21.48 19.29 2.50
CA ILE A 285 -20.72 19.20 3.76
C ILE A 285 -20.00 17.86 3.93
N ASN A 286 -20.49 16.77 3.33
CA ASN A 286 -19.84 15.47 3.44
C ASN A 286 -18.53 15.47 2.67
N HIS A 287 -18.47 16.14 1.51
CA HIS A 287 -17.22 16.34 0.77
C HIS A 287 -16.20 17.10 1.62
N LEU A 288 -16.61 18.15 2.34
CA LEU A 288 -15.74 18.88 3.24
C LEU A 288 -15.18 17.98 4.36
N ILE A 289 -16.05 17.17 4.97
CA ILE A 289 -15.65 16.23 6.02
C ILE A 289 -14.66 15.20 5.47
N SER A 290 -14.95 14.62 4.32
CA SER A 290 -14.14 13.60 3.64
C SER A 290 -12.74 14.15 3.28
N VAL A 291 -12.68 15.28 2.61
CA VAL A 291 -11.40 15.90 2.24
C VAL A 291 -10.58 16.27 3.48
N ARG A 292 -11.22 16.83 4.51
CA ARG A 292 -10.55 17.17 5.75
C ARG A 292 -10.01 15.94 6.48
N GLN A 293 -10.75 14.84 6.50
CA GLN A 293 -10.29 13.57 7.09
C GLN A 293 -9.13 12.98 6.29
N TYR A 294 -9.24 12.97 4.97
CA TYR A 294 -8.17 12.54 4.06
C TYR A 294 -6.89 13.34 4.31
N LEU A 295 -6.93 14.67 4.22
CA LEU A 295 -5.75 15.51 4.46
C LEU A 295 -5.12 15.28 5.84
N ARG A 296 -5.93 15.02 6.87
CA ARG A 296 -5.44 14.68 8.21
C ARG A 296 -4.82 13.29 8.32
N SER A 297 -5.16 12.37 7.43
CA SER A 297 -4.59 11.03 7.41
C SER A 297 -3.19 10.99 6.77
N LEU A 298 -2.84 12.00 5.95
CA LEU A 298 -1.55 12.10 5.31
C LEU A 298 -0.46 12.40 6.36
N ASN A 299 0.58 11.58 6.41
CA ASN A 299 1.66 11.69 7.40
C ASN A 299 2.51 12.96 7.25
N VAL A 300 2.51 13.58 6.07
CA VAL A 300 3.15 14.88 5.78
C VAL A 300 2.41 16.05 6.44
N VAL A 301 1.11 15.91 6.72
CA VAL A 301 0.27 16.98 7.24
C VAL A 301 0.31 17.00 8.77
N GLU A 302 0.67 18.13 9.35
CA GLU A 302 0.64 18.36 10.79
C GLU A 302 -0.74 18.85 11.25
N SER A 303 -1.27 19.85 10.55
CA SER A 303 -2.59 20.40 10.87
C SER A 303 -3.35 20.87 9.63
N VAL A 304 -4.68 20.79 9.71
CA VAL A 304 -5.62 21.21 8.66
C VAL A 304 -6.64 22.16 9.26
N ARG A 305 -6.74 23.37 8.72
CA ARG A 305 -7.78 24.35 9.05
C ARG A 305 -8.49 24.80 7.78
N VAL A 306 -9.79 25.04 7.86
CA VAL A 306 -10.53 25.65 6.76
C VAL A 306 -10.23 27.16 6.79
N ALA A 307 -9.71 27.69 5.69
CA ALA A 307 -9.40 29.11 5.53
C ALA A 307 -10.56 29.86 4.90
N LEU A 308 -11.17 29.30 3.83
CA LEU A 308 -12.28 29.93 3.11
C LEU A 308 -13.23 28.87 2.57
N ILE A 309 -14.51 29.15 2.59
CA ILE A 309 -15.55 28.34 1.92
C ILE A 309 -16.26 29.22 0.90
N SER A 310 -16.27 28.78 -0.34
CA SER A 310 -17.03 29.36 -1.44
C SER A 310 -18.10 28.38 -1.92
N LYS A 311 -18.88 28.68 -2.94
CA LYS A 311 -20.04 27.89 -3.36
C LYS A 311 -19.70 26.43 -3.73
N GLU A 312 -18.61 26.21 -4.45
CA GLU A 312 -18.17 24.89 -4.96
C GLU A 312 -16.68 24.62 -4.67
N GLU A 313 -16.11 25.41 -3.77
CA GLU A 313 -14.68 25.41 -3.51
C GLU A 313 -14.40 25.67 -2.03
N VAL A 314 -13.43 24.95 -1.50
CA VAL A 314 -12.94 25.14 -0.15
C VAL A 314 -11.42 25.30 -0.18
N THR A 315 -10.94 26.34 0.50
CA THR A 315 -9.51 26.56 0.70
C THR A 315 -9.13 26.10 2.11
N PHE A 316 -8.19 25.16 2.19
CA PHE A 316 -7.60 24.70 3.44
C PHE A 316 -6.25 25.36 3.67
N TYR A 317 -6.01 25.76 4.90
CA TYR A 317 -4.68 26.13 5.37
C TYR A 317 -4.03 24.89 5.98
N LEU A 318 -2.90 24.49 5.41
CA LEU A 318 -2.14 23.31 5.82
C LEU A 318 -0.82 23.73 6.46
N LYS A 319 -0.49 23.14 7.60
CA LYS A 319 0.87 23.10 8.12
C LYS A 319 1.44 21.71 7.82
N LEU A 320 2.58 21.67 7.14
CA LEU A 320 3.25 20.46 6.73
C LEU A 320 4.45 20.18 7.65
N ARG A 321 4.80 18.90 7.80
CA ARG A 321 6.02 18.43 8.47
C ARG A 321 7.21 18.36 7.54
N ASN A 322 6.94 18.37 6.24
CA ASN A 322 7.91 18.27 5.16
C ASN A 322 7.50 19.25 4.05
N SER A 323 7.93 18.99 2.82
CA SER A 323 7.73 19.88 1.68
C SER A 323 6.33 19.79 1.03
N ALA A 324 5.99 20.78 0.22
CA ALA A 324 4.79 20.77 -0.61
C ALA A 324 4.86 19.66 -1.69
N GLU A 325 6.05 19.37 -2.19
CA GLU A 325 6.29 18.30 -3.16
C GLU A 325 5.99 16.92 -2.56
N ASP A 326 6.30 16.70 -1.28
CA ASP A 326 5.94 15.49 -0.56
C ASP A 326 4.42 15.34 -0.44
N LEU A 327 3.72 16.44 -0.16
CA LEU A 327 2.26 16.46 -0.14
C LEU A 327 1.68 16.11 -1.50
N GLN A 328 2.18 16.70 -2.58
CA GLN A 328 1.73 16.44 -3.94
C GLN A 328 1.92 14.97 -4.30
N ARG A 329 3.11 14.40 -4.06
CA ARG A 329 3.39 12.97 -4.30
C ARG A 329 2.39 12.04 -3.59
N LEU A 330 2.05 12.33 -2.34
CA LEU A 330 1.09 11.52 -1.58
C LEU A 330 -0.33 11.68 -2.10
N ILE A 331 -0.71 12.87 -2.56
CA ILE A 331 -2.02 13.10 -3.17
C ILE A 331 -2.13 12.39 -4.51
N ASP A 332 -1.07 12.40 -5.32
CA ASP A 332 -1.07 11.83 -6.68
C ASP A 332 -1.26 10.30 -6.70
N ILE A 333 -0.78 9.59 -5.68
CA ILE A 333 -1.09 8.16 -5.50
C ILE A 333 -2.43 7.91 -4.80
N GLY A 334 -3.03 8.94 -4.19
CA GLY A 334 -4.34 8.87 -3.56
C GLY A 334 -5.48 8.94 -4.58
N ASN A 335 -6.69 8.56 -4.14
CA ASN A 335 -7.88 8.53 -5.00
C ASN A 335 -8.97 9.53 -4.56
N VAL A 336 -8.60 10.53 -3.78
CA VAL A 336 -9.55 11.49 -3.19
C VAL A 336 -9.49 12.83 -3.90
N LEU A 337 -8.30 13.26 -4.29
CA LEU A 337 -8.05 14.53 -4.98
C LEU A 337 -7.30 14.26 -6.28
N GLU A 338 -7.60 15.04 -7.31
CA GLU A 338 -6.94 15.00 -8.62
C GLU A 338 -6.42 16.40 -8.96
N GLN A 339 -5.17 16.49 -9.43
CA GLN A 339 -4.56 17.77 -9.78
C GLN A 339 -5.30 18.42 -10.95
N GLN A 340 -5.61 19.70 -10.83
CA GLN A 340 -6.25 20.44 -11.91
C GLN A 340 -5.31 20.59 -13.11
N SER A 341 -5.80 20.24 -14.31
CA SER A 341 -5.04 20.25 -15.57
C SER A 341 -4.68 21.66 -16.10
N LEU A 342 -5.06 22.71 -15.43
CA LEU A 342 -4.72 24.07 -15.80
C LEU A 342 -3.34 24.45 -15.28
N PRO A 343 -2.54 25.22 -16.08
CA PRO A 343 -1.25 25.68 -15.61
C PRO A 343 -1.43 26.42 -14.31
N GLN A 344 -0.72 25.99 -13.28
CA GLN A 344 -0.69 26.66 -11.98
C GLN A 344 -0.15 28.08 -12.21
N VAL A 345 -1.05 29.04 -12.35
CA VAL A 345 -0.72 30.40 -12.01
C VAL A 345 -0.59 30.34 -10.49
N ASN A 346 0.63 30.33 -9.99
CA ASN A 346 0.92 30.56 -8.59
C ASN A 346 0.35 31.94 -8.25
N LEU A 347 -0.94 31.98 -7.93
CA LEU A 347 -1.56 33.16 -7.37
C LEU A 347 -0.97 33.26 -5.97
N GLN A 348 0.09 34.04 -5.83
CA GLN A 348 0.55 34.53 -4.53
C GLN A 348 -0.60 35.33 -3.93
N PHE A 349 -1.43 34.70 -3.14
CA PHE A 349 -2.29 35.38 -2.20
C PHE A 349 -1.39 35.75 -1.01
N ASP A 350 -1.01 37.01 -0.89
CA ASP A 350 -0.29 37.58 0.26
C ASP A 350 1.04 36.87 0.62
N GLY A 351 1.70 36.23 -0.37
CA GLY A 351 2.97 35.50 -0.18
C GLY A 351 2.84 34.02 0.05
N ASP A 352 1.63 33.46 0.15
CA ASP A 352 1.39 32.05 0.39
C ASP A 352 1.44 31.20 -0.89
N VAL A 353 1.99 29.99 -0.80
CA VAL A 353 1.96 28.99 -1.89
C VAL A 353 0.53 28.41 -1.97
N VAL A 354 -0.09 28.51 -3.14
CA VAL A 354 -1.43 27.95 -3.40
C VAL A 354 -1.34 26.81 -4.38
N ILE A 355 -1.82 25.62 -4.01
CA ILE A 355 -1.97 24.47 -4.90
C ILE A 355 -3.44 24.11 -5.06
N SER A 356 -3.85 23.66 -6.25
CA SER A 356 -5.26 23.46 -6.60
C SER A 356 -5.54 22.05 -7.06
N TYR A 357 -6.62 21.47 -6.54
CA TYR A 357 -7.09 20.10 -6.82
C TYR A 357 -8.61 20.09 -7.01
N ASP A 358 -9.09 19.05 -7.68
CA ASP A 358 -10.50 18.69 -7.75
C ASP A 358 -10.80 17.51 -6.82
N PHE A 359 -11.93 17.57 -6.13
CA PHE A 359 -12.42 16.43 -5.37
C PHE A 359 -13.07 15.41 -6.31
N ILE A 360 -12.55 14.20 -6.37
CA ILE A 360 -13.02 13.13 -7.24
C ILE A 360 -13.89 12.07 -6.55
N GLY A 361 -14.03 12.17 -5.23
CA GLY A 361 -15.06 11.45 -4.47
C GLY A 361 -14.92 9.94 -4.36
N ARG A 362 -13.75 9.38 -4.65
CA ARG A 362 -13.54 7.93 -4.66
C ARG A 362 -12.62 7.53 -3.50
N GLY A 363 -13.18 7.08 -2.39
CA GLY A 363 -12.32 6.37 -1.46
C GLY A 363 -12.49 6.54 0.04
N ILE A 364 -13.56 7.11 0.54
CA ILE A 364 -13.86 7.02 1.97
C ILE A 364 -15.13 6.20 2.12
N SER A 365 -15.00 4.86 2.13
CA SER A 365 -16.02 3.99 2.71
C SER A 365 -15.88 4.05 4.23
N ASN A 366 -16.97 4.42 4.89
CA ASN A 366 -17.10 4.37 6.35
C ASN A 366 -16.92 2.94 6.87
#